data_bf523316f8da01943c0fb346532344f0
#
_entry.id   bf523316f8da01943c0fb346532344f0
#
_cell.length_a   1.000
_cell.length_b   1.000
_cell.length_c   1.000
_cell.angle_alpha   90.00
_cell.angle_beta   90.00
_cell.angle_gamma   90.00
#
_symmetry.space_group_name_H-M   'P 1'
#
loop_
_entity.id
_entity.type
_entity.pdbx_description
1 polymer ?
#
loop_
_entity_poly.entity_id
_entity_poly.type
_entity_poly.pdbx_seq_one_letter_code
_entity_poly.pdbx_strand_id
1 'polypeptide(L)'
;MRSLSGIQPSGILHIGNYFGAIRQFVEFQNQYEGFYFIANYHALTSSPEGESLKRNTIEVVLDYLALGLDPEKSTLFIQSDVPEHTELAWILSNVTPMGLLERAHSYKDKTAKGIKPNLGLFTYPVLMAADILMYDPDIVPVGKDQKQHVEITRDIAIKFNETFDREVFKLPQDKIFETVAVVPGTDGDKMSKSYGNVINMFLSRK
;
A
#
# COMPACT_ATOMS: atom_id res chain seq x y z
N MET A 1 -5.32 -12.90 -14.96
CA MET A 1 -5.15 -12.76 -13.50
C MET A 1 -4.86 -11.31 -13.19
N ARG A 2 -5.47 -10.76 -12.12
CA ARG A 2 -5.28 -9.38 -11.67
C ARG A 2 -4.24 -9.28 -10.57
N SER A 3 -3.44 -8.24 -10.64
CA SER A 3 -2.47 -7.84 -9.62
C SER A 3 -2.80 -6.44 -9.14
N LEU A 4 -2.83 -6.22 -7.83
CA LEU A 4 -3.07 -4.90 -7.26
C LEU A 4 -1.99 -4.56 -6.23
N SER A 5 -1.44 -3.37 -6.32
CA SER A 5 -0.53 -2.84 -5.29
C SER A 5 -0.61 -1.32 -5.20
N GLY A 6 -0.31 -0.81 -4.01
CA GLY A 6 -0.29 0.63 -3.75
C GLY A 6 1.00 1.07 -3.08
N ILE A 7 1.36 2.32 -3.28
CA ILE A 7 2.46 2.98 -2.59
C ILE A 7 2.01 4.29 -1.95
N GLN A 8 2.45 4.52 -0.73
CA GLN A 8 2.21 5.80 -0.07
C GLN A 8 3.13 6.89 -0.65
N PRO A 9 2.61 8.10 -0.89
CA PRO A 9 3.41 9.23 -1.39
C PRO A 9 4.24 9.87 -0.27
N SER A 10 5.24 9.13 0.20
CA SER A 10 6.11 9.53 1.32
C SER A 10 7.30 10.41 0.92
N GLY A 11 7.22 11.08 -0.23
CA GLY A 11 8.27 11.95 -0.80
C GLY A 11 9.14 11.24 -1.83
N ILE A 12 10.26 11.85 -2.22
CA ILE A 12 11.15 11.40 -3.31
C ILE A 12 11.52 9.94 -3.16
N LEU A 13 11.38 9.17 -4.25
CA LEU A 13 11.76 7.76 -4.27
C LEU A 13 13.29 7.59 -4.26
N HIS A 14 13.74 6.56 -3.58
CA HIS A 14 15.16 6.16 -3.56
C HIS A 14 15.35 4.78 -4.19
N ILE A 15 16.60 4.43 -4.50
CA ILE A 15 16.97 3.17 -5.14
C ILE A 15 16.37 1.96 -4.40
N GLY A 16 16.27 2.02 -3.07
CA GLY A 16 15.63 0.96 -2.27
C GLY A 16 14.14 0.77 -2.59
N ASN A 17 13.41 1.84 -2.93
CA ASN A 17 12.01 1.73 -3.38
C ASN A 17 11.92 1.06 -4.76
N TYR A 18 12.85 1.39 -5.66
CA TYR A 18 12.89 0.80 -6.99
C TYR A 18 13.10 -0.72 -6.93
N PHE A 19 14.18 -1.16 -6.30
CA PHE A 19 14.46 -2.60 -6.19
C PHE A 19 13.47 -3.32 -5.26
N GLY A 20 12.94 -2.63 -4.24
CA GLY A 20 12.01 -3.17 -3.28
C GLY A 20 10.60 -3.43 -3.80
N ALA A 21 10.14 -2.65 -4.78
CA ALA A 21 8.77 -2.72 -5.26
C ALA A 21 8.61 -2.39 -6.75
N ILE A 22 9.09 -1.21 -7.21
CA ILE A 22 8.69 -0.65 -8.50
C ILE A 22 9.15 -1.52 -9.68
N ARG A 23 10.38 -2.02 -9.64
CA ARG A 23 10.91 -2.94 -10.65
C ARG A 23 9.98 -4.13 -10.87
N GLN A 24 9.43 -4.68 -9.80
CA GLN A 24 8.55 -5.84 -9.85
C GLN A 24 7.18 -5.49 -10.46
N PHE A 25 6.67 -4.29 -10.19
CA PHE A 25 5.44 -3.82 -10.83
C PHE A 25 5.62 -3.66 -12.34
N VAL A 26 6.77 -3.12 -12.76
CA VAL A 26 7.13 -3.02 -14.17
C VAL A 26 7.27 -4.39 -14.83
N GLU A 27 7.82 -5.37 -14.15
CA GLU A 27 7.90 -6.76 -14.64
C GLU A 27 6.52 -7.42 -14.69
N PHE A 28 5.66 -7.18 -13.69
CA PHE A 28 4.33 -7.78 -13.57
C PHE A 28 3.32 -7.27 -14.58
N GLN A 29 3.44 -6.03 -15.05
CA GLN A 29 2.54 -5.48 -16.07
C GLN A 29 2.51 -6.29 -17.37
N ASN A 30 3.53 -7.13 -17.63
CA ASN A 30 3.56 -8.01 -18.79
C ASN A 30 2.93 -9.39 -18.55
N GLN A 31 2.56 -9.70 -17.28
CA GLN A 31 2.05 -11.01 -16.87
C GLN A 31 0.63 -10.95 -16.32
N TYR A 32 0.23 -9.79 -15.76
CA TYR A 32 -1.01 -9.59 -15.06
C TYR A 32 -1.71 -8.32 -15.56
N GLU A 33 -3.03 -8.29 -15.45
CA GLU A 33 -3.80 -7.05 -15.51
C GLU A 33 -3.49 -6.26 -14.22
N GLY A 34 -2.57 -5.29 -14.34
CA GLY A 34 -2.02 -4.58 -13.19
C GLY A 34 -2.84 -3.35 -12.81
N PHE A 35 -3.18 -3.25 -11.53
CA PHE A 35 -3.77 -2.07 -10.91
C PHE A 35 -2.77 -1.52 -9.90
N TYR A 36 -2.28 -0.31 -10.12
CA TYR A 36 -1.30 0.34 -9.25
C TYR A 36 -1.83 1.70 -8.82
N PHE A 37 -1.77 1.99 -7.52
CA PHE A 37 -2.33 3.24 -7.03
C PHE A 37 -1.42 3.97 -6.04
N ILE A 38 -1.60 5.28 -5.98
CA ILE A 38 -0.94 6.13 -5.00
C ILE A 38 -1.87 6.25 -3.80
N ALA A 39 -1.46 5.64 -2.69
CA ALA A 39 -2.23 5.49 -1.44
C ALA A 39 -2.19 6.77 -0.60
N ASN A 40 -2.75 7.87 -1.12
CA ASN A 40 -2.70 9.17 -0.48
C ASN A 40 -3.62 9.29 0.75
N TYR A 41 -4.73 8.55 0.83
CA TYR A 41 -5.52 8.48 2.07
C TYR A 41 -4.74 7.79 3.19
N HIS A 42 -4.00 6.73 2.90
CA HIS A 42 -3.16 6.07 3.92
C HIS A 42 -2.08 7.01 4.46
N ALA A 43 -1.56 7.92 3.63
CA ALA A 43 -0.57 8.89 4.07
C ALA A 43 -1.12 9.84 5.16
N LEU A 44 -2.43 10.09 5.21
CA LEU A 44 -3.07 10.92 6.23
C LEU A 44 -2.87 10.38 7.65
N THR A 45 -2.63 9.09 7.83
CA THR A 45 -2.36 8.49 9.15
C THR A 45 -1.09 9.05 9.80
N SER A 46 -0.20 9.65 9.02
CA SER A 46 1.02 10.32 9.47
C SER A 46 0.87 11.83 9.59
N SER A 47 -0.33 12.37 9.36
CA SER A 47 -0.66 13.82 9.41
C SER A 47 0.29 14.70 8.60
N PRO A 48 0.52 14.42 7.31
CA PRO A 48 1.39 15.21 6.49
C PRO A 48 0.77 16.59 6.23
N GLU A 49 1.62 17.57 5.93
CA GLU A 49 1.17 18.87 5.43
C GLU A 49 0.48 18.69 4.05
N GLY A 50 -0.70 19.31 3.86
CA GLY A 50 -1.54 19.09 2.69
C GLY A 50 -0.86 19.38 1.35
N GLU A 51 -0.13 20.50 1.25
CA GLU A 51 0.60 20.87 0.03
C GLU A 51 1.74 19.89 -0.29
N SER A 52 2.44 19.42 0.74
CA SER A 52 3.47 18.39 0.58
C SER A 52 2.87 17.05 0.14
N LEU A 53 1.72 16.67 0.69
CA LEU A 53 1.02 15.44 0.28
C LEU A 53 0.61 15.51 -1.18
N LYS A 54 0.00 16.62 -1.61
CA LYS A 54 -0.43 16.83 -3.01
C LYS A 54 0.76 16.74 -3.97
N ARG A 55 1.85 17.46 -3.67
CA ARG A 55 3.07 17.42 -4.48
C ARG A 55 3.65 16.01 -4.55
N ASN A 56 3.84 15.36 -3.41
CA ASN A 56 4.41 14.01 -3.36
C ASN A 56 3.54 12.99 -4.08
N THR A 57 2.22 13.14 -4.08
CA THR A 57 1.31 12.27 -4.82
C THR A 57 1.59 12.35 -6.33
N ILE A 58 1.72 13.55 -6.88
CA ILE A 58 2.02 13.73 -8.30
C ILE A 58 3.44 13.28 -8.66
N GLU A 59 4.43 13.60 -7.80
CA GLU A 59 5.82 13.16 -8.02
C GLU A 59 5.93 11.63 -8.10
N VAL A 60 5.24 10.88 -7.24
CA VAL A 60 5.27 9.42 -7.29
C VAL A 60 4.60 8.87 -8.56
N VAL A 61 3.53 9.50 -9.07
CA VAL A 61 2.95 9.15 -10.37
C VAL A 61 3.99 9.31 -11.49
N LEU A 62 4.66 10.47 -11.52
CA LEU A 62 5.69 10.76 -12.52
C LEU A 62 6.88 9.79 -12.42
N ASP A 63 7.30 9.48 -11.20
CA ASP A 63 8.36 8.51 -10.94
C ASP A 63 8.00 7.11 -11.48
N TYR A 64 6.77 6.65 -11.28
CA TYR A 64 6.31 5.35 -11.78
C TYR A 64 6.37 5.28 -13.32
N LEU A 65 5.86 6.31 -13.99
CA LEU A 65 5.90 6.40 -15.45
C LEU A 65 7.35 6.46 -15.97
N ALA A 66 8.21 7.28 -15.35
CA ALA A 66 9.61 7.40 -15.70
C ALA A 66 10.41 6.10 -15.49
N LEU A 67 10.00 5.27 -14.53
CA LEU A 67 10.64 3.99 -14.22
C LEU A 67 10.12 2.82 -15.05
N GLY A 68 9.17 3.07 -15.97
CA GLY A 68 8.74 2.11 -16.98
C GLY A 68 7.38 1.44 -16.72
N LEU A 69 6.59 1.95 -15.75
CA LEU A 69 5.19 1.55 -15.69
C LEU A 69 4.45 2.16 -16.87
N ASP A 70 3.92 1.29 -17.71
CA ASP A 70 3.27 1.64 -18.99
C ASP A 70 1.76 1.77 -18.79
N PRO A 71 1.17 2.96 -18.95
CA PRO A 71 -0.27 3.17 -18.77
C PRO A 71 -1.14 2.49 -19.85
N GLU A 72 -0.54 2.03 -20.96
CA GLU A 72 -1.24 1.21 -21.96
C GLU A 72 -1.36 -0.27 -21.52
N LYS A 73 -0.55 -0.71 -20.52
CA LYS A 73 -0.54 -2.09 -20.01
C LYS A 73 -1.15 -2.22 -18.63
N SER A 74 -1.16 -1.14 -17.86
CA SER A 74 -1.58 -1.15 -16.46
C SER A 74 -2.43 0.07 -16.14
N THR A 75 -3.36 -0.09 -15.22
CA THR A 75 -4.12 1.03 -14.67
C THR A 75 -3.31 1.67 -13.54
N LEU A 76 -2.95 2.95 -13.69
CA LEU A 76 -2.33 3.76 -12.66
C LEU A 76 -3.30 4.87 -12.22
N PHE A 77 -3.58 4.97 -10.92
CA PHE A 77 -4.53 5.94 -10.40
C PHE A 77 -4.16 6.46 -9.00
N ILE A 78 -4.81 7.55 -8.59
CA ILE A 78 -4.68 8.10 -7.25
C ILE A 78 -5.88 7.60 -6.43
N GLN A 79 -5.63 7.06 -5.24
CA GLN A 79 -6.67 6.47 -4.38
C GLN A 79 -7.84 7.43 -4.13
N SER A 80 -7.58 8.71 -3.89
CA SER A 80 -8.62 9.71 -3.63
C SER A 80 -9.48 10.08 -4.84
N ASP A 81 -9.06 9.70 -6.05
CA ASP A 81 -9.86 9.96 -7.26
C ASP A 81 -10.98 8.92 -7.45
N VAL A 82 -10.98 7.89 -6.60
CA VAL A 82 -11.99 6.81 -6.56
C VAL A 82 -12.62 6.78 -5.15
N PRO A 83 -13.68 7.57 -4.90
CA PRO A 83 -14.30 7.72 -3.57
C PRO A 83 -14.83 6.41 -2.99
N GLU A 84 -15.15 5.44 -3.83
CA GLU A 84 -15.66 4.13 -3.45
C GLU A 84 -14.72 3.35 -2.51
N HIS A 85 -13.42 3.66 -2.49
CA HIS A 85 -12.50 3.13 -1.49
C HIS A 85 -12.96 3.42 -0.06
N THR A 86 -13.40 4.67 0.19
CA THR A 86 -13.87 5.09 1.51
C THR A 86 -15.27 4.59 1.81
N GLU A 87 -16.13 4.50 0.80
CA GLU A 87 -17.48 3.94 0.94
C GLU A 87 -17.41 2.46 1.31
N LEU A 88 -16.61 1.68 0.58
CA LEU A 88 -16.40 0.27 0.90
C LEU A 88 -15.73 0.08 2.26
N ALA A 89 -14.75 0.92 2.62
CA ALA A 89 -14.13 0.87 3.94
C ALA A 89 -15.16 1.07 5.06
N TRP A 90 -16.12 1.97 4.90
CA TRP A 90 -17.22 2.14 5.85
C TRP A 90 -18.09 0.88 5.94
N ILE A 91 -18.46 0.30 4.80
CA ILE A 91 -19.26 -0.93 4.77
C ILE A 91 -18.53 -2.08 5.47
N LEU A 92 -17.26 -2.30 5.15
CA LEU A 92 -16.42 -3.33 5.77
C LEU A 92 -16.21 -3.12 7.27
N SER A 93 -16.18 -1.87 7.74
CA SER A 93 -16.06 -1.55 9.16
C SER A 93 -17.20 -2.15 10.00
N ASN A 94 -18.39 -2.32 9.41
CA ASN A 94 -19.56 -2.86 10.12
C ASN A 94 -19.52 -4.39 10.31
N VAL A 95 -18.62 -5.08 9.63
CA VAL A 95 -18.41 -6.54 9.77
C VAL A 95 -17.04 -6.88 10.36
N THR A 96 -16.16 -5.89 10.53
CA THR A 96 -14.81 -6.09 11.05
C THR A 96 -14.79 -6.13 12.57
N PRO A 97 -14.36 -7.25 13.21
CA PRO A 97 -14.26 -7.31 14.67
C PRO A 97 -13.14 -6.38 15.19
N MET A 98 -13.40 -5.63 16.26
CA MET A 98 -12.42 -4.77 16.94
C MET A 98 -11.13 -5.53 17.30
N GLY A 99 -11.26 -6.74 17.85
CA GLY A 99 -10.12 -7.57 18.26
C GLY A 99 -9.21 -7.99 17.09
N LEU A 100 -9.69 -7.97 15.84
CA LEU A 100 -8.84 -8.19 14.66
C LEU A 100 -7.88 -7.02 14.48
N LEU A 101 -8.37 -5.79 14.57
CA LEU A 101 -7.57 -4.57 14.42
C LEU A 101 -6.62 -4.34 15.59
N GLU A 102 -7.03 -4.67 16.81
CA GLU A 102 -6.18 -4.60 18.02
C GLU A 102 -4.94 -5.51 17.92
N ARG A 103 -5.02 -6.58 17.15
CA ARG A 103 -3.88 -7.50 16.92
C ARG A 103 -2.95 -7.07 15.79
N ALA A 104 -3.32 -6.03 15.01
CA ALA A 104 -2.47 -5.54 13.93
C ALA A 104 -1.11 -5.03 14.45
N HIS A 105 -0.02 -5.49 13.84
CA HIS A 105 1.35 -5.22 14.31
C HIS A 105 1.64 -3.73 14.38
N SER A 106 1.29 -2.97 13.36
CA SER A 106 1.59 -1.53 13.31
C SER A 106 0.83 -0.72 14.37
N TYR A 107 -0.37 -1.12 14.77
CA TYR A 107 -1.07 -0.51 15.89
C TYR A 107 -0.31 -0.77 17.20
N LYS A 108 0.07 -2.03 17.44
CA LYS A 108 0.85 -2.44 18.63
C LYS A 108 2.21 -1.74 18.70
N ASP A 109 2.94 -1.72 17.59
CA ASP A 109 4.28 -1.13 17.53
C ASP A 109 4.26 0.37 17.83
N LYS A 110 3.30 1.10 17.26
CA LYS A 110 3.17 2.55 17.48
C LYS A 110 2.72 2.85 18.92
N THR A 111 1.79 2.06 19.45
CA THR A 111 1.34 2.20 20.84
C THR A 111 2.47 1.88 21.82
N ALA A 112 3.26 0.82 21.57
CA ALA A 112 4.41 0.46 22.38
C ALA A 112 5.50 1.55 22.38
N LYS A 113 5.64 2.31 21.28
CA LYS A 113 6.54 3.47 21.17
C LYS A 113 5.99 4.76 21.82
N GLY A 114 4.86 4.68 22.52
CA GLY A 114 4.23 5.83 23.18
C GLY A 114 3.55 6.83 22.23
N ILE A 115 3.38 6.48 20.96
CA ILE A 115 2.64 7.30 20.00
C ILE A 115 1.15 7.18 20.32
N LYS A 116 0.48 8.30 20.56
CA LYS A 116 -0.98 8.30 20.76
C LYS A 116 -1.67 7.97 19.44
N PRO A 117 -2.32 6.80 19.32
CA PRO A 117 -2.97 6.42 18.09
C PRO A 117 -4.22 7.29 17.84
N ASN A 118 -4.41 7.74 16.61
CA ASN A 118 -5.69 8.28 16.18
C ASN A 118 -6.55 7.15 15.58
N LEU A 119 -7.82 7.44 15.33
CA LEU A 119 -8.75 6.46 14.78
C LEU A 119 -8.29 5.94 13.40
N GLY A 120 -7.77 6.82 12.54
CA GLY A 120 -7.25 6.42 11.23
C GLY A 120 -6.12 5.39 11.31
N LEU A 121 -5.22 5.53 12.31
CA LEU A 121 -4.17 4.54 12.56
C LEU A 121 -4.73 3.20 13.05
N PHE A 122 -5.85 3.20 13.73
CA PHE A 122 -6.51 1.97 14.18
C PHE A 122 -7.27 1.30 13.04
N THR A 123 -7.93 2.08 12.17
CA THR A 123 -8.84 1.56 11.14
C THR A 123 -8.23 1.45 9.74
N TYR A 124 -6.99 1.93 9.51
CA TYR A 124 -6.39 1.85 8.16
C TYR A 124 -6.33 0.42 7.58
N PRO A 125 -6.26 -0.69 8.36
CA PRO A 125 -6.32 -2.02 7.76
C PRO A 125 -7.66 -2.32 7.08
N VAL A 126 -8.75 -1.68 7.52
CA VAL A 126 -10.05 -1.79 6.87
C VAL A 126 -10.08 -1.01 5.55
N LEU A 127 -9.48 0.18 5.51
CA LEU A 127 -9.29 0.91 4.25
C LEU A 127 -8.42 0.12 3.27
N MET A 128 -7.33 -0.49 3.74
CA MET A 128 -6.50 -1.35 2.90
C MET A 128 -7.26 -2.58 2.39
N ALA A 129 -8.14 -3.16 3.21
CA ALA A 129 -9.03 -4.24 2.77
C ALA A 129 -9.98 -3.76 1.67
N ALA A 130 -10.55 -2.56 1.79
CA ALA A 130 -11.38 -1.97 0.75
C ALA A 130 -10.59 -1.73 -0.54
N ASP A 131 -9.38 -1.16 -0.43
CA ASP A 131 -8.48 -0.95 -1.57
C ASP A 131 -8.24 -2.24 -2.37
N ILE A 132 -8.07 -3.34 -1.65
CA ILE A 132 -7.78 -4.63 -2.26
C ILE A 132 -9.06 -5.27 -2.82
N LEU A 133 -10.09 -5.41 -2.00
CA LEU A 133 -11.27 -6.19 -2.34
C LEU A 133 -12.11 -5.59 -3.47
N MET A 134 -12.07 -4.26 -3.63
CA MET A 134 -12.84 -3.56 -4.67
C MET A 134 -12.41 -3.95 -6.09
N TYR A 135 -11.17 -4.36 -6.29
CA TYR A 135 -10.64 -4.71 -7.62
C TYR A 135 -10.60 -6.21 -7.89
N ASP A 136 -11.03 -7.04 -6.94
CA ASP A 136 -11.05 -8.51 -7.07
C ASP A 136 -9.71 -9.12 -7.55
N PRO A 137 -8.57 -8.75 -6.94
CA PRO A 137 -7.26 -9.21 -7.41
C PRO A 137 -7.04 -10.69 -7.08
N ASP A 138 -6.30 -11.37 -7.97
CA ASP A 138 -5.79 -12.72 -7.71
C ASP A 138 -4.59 -12.65 -6.75
N ILE A 139 -3.70 -11.68 -6.98
CA ILE A 139 -2.49 -11.50 -6.18
C ILE A 139 -2.31 -10.05 -5.72
N VAL A 140 -1.73 -9.91 -4.54
CA VAL A 140 -1.33 -8.64 -3.95
C VAL A 140 0.19 -8.71 -3.67
N PRO A 141 1.02 -8.11 -4.54
CA PRO A 141 2.45 -8.02 -4.32
C PRO A 141 2.76 -7.12 -3.14
N VAL A 142 3.39 -7.68 -2.10
CA VAL A 142 3.71 -6.96 -0.86
C VAL A 142 5.05 -7.36 -0.28
N GLY A 143 5.66 -6.45 0.48
CA GLY A 143 6.79 -6.79 1.34
C GLY A 143 6.36 -7.69 2.52
N LYS A 144 7.33 -8.38 3.13
CA LYS A 144 7.08 -9.28 4.29
C LYS A 144 6.33 -8.58 5.44
N ASP A 145 6.62 -7.31 5.66
CA ASP A 145 6.00 -6.48 6.70
C ASP A 145 4.51 -6.20 6.45
N GLN A 146 4.04 -6.34 5.20
CA GLN A 146 2.66 -6.13 4.81
C GLN A 146 1.84 -7.43 4.72
N LYS A 147 2.46 -8.59 4.90
CA LYS A 147 1.77 -9.90 4.81
C LYS A 147 0.56 -9.96 5.73
N GLN A 148 0.71 -9.53 7.00
CA GLN A 148 -0.37 -9.53 7.97
C GLN A 148 -1.59 -8.70 7.50
N HIS A 149 -1.38 -7.61 6.76
CA HIS A 149 -2.49 -6.81 6.25
C HIS A 149 -3.29 -7.52 5.16
N VAL A 150 -2.63 -8.33 4.34
CA VAL A 150 -3.34 -9.19 3.36
C VAL A 150 -4.11 -10.30 4.08
N GLU A 151 -3.55 -10.86 5.16
CA GLU A 151 -4.26 -11.83 6.01
C GLU A 151 -5.50 -11.19 6.68
N ILE A 152 -5.38 -9.97 7.23
CA ILE A 152 -6.52 -9.19 7.77
C ILE A 152 -7.57 -8.94 6.68
N THR A 153 -7.15 -8.59 5.46
CA THR A 153 -8.06 -8.41 4.31
C THR A 153 -8.86 -9.68 4.02
N ARG A 154 -8.21 -10.84 4.04
CA ARG A 154 -8.86 -12.14 3.85
C ARG A 154 -9.87 -12.44 4.96
N ASP A 155 -9.50 -12.18 6.23
CA ASP A 155 -10.39 -12.37 7.37
C ASP A 155 -11.65 -11.49 7.26
N ILE A 156 -11.49 -10.23 6.83
CA ILE A 156 -12.59 -9.30 6.59
C ILE A 156 -13.49 -9.79 5.44
N ALA A 157 -12.89 -10.25 4.33
CA ALA A 157 -13.64 -10.79 3.20
C ALA A 157 -14.45 -12.04 3.57
N ILE A 158 -13.84 -12.97 4.33
CA ILE A 158 -14.53 -14.15 4.84
C ILE A 158 -15.71 -13.72 5.70
N LYS A 159 -15.47 -12.82 6.66
CA LYS A 159 -16.52 -12.35 7.57
C LYS A 159 -17.66 -11.65 6.85
N PHE A 160 -17.35 -10.87 5.82
CA PHE A 160 -18.36 -10.24 4.97
C PHE A 160 -19.20 -11.28 4.23
N ASN A 161 -18.56 -12.23 3.55
CA ASN A 161 -19.22 -13.29 2.79
C ASN A 161 -20.13 -14.14 3.71
N GLU A 162 -19.66 -14.50 4.91
CA GLU A 162 -20.47 -15.21 5.90
C GLU A 162 -21.66 -14.39 6.40
N THR A 163 -21.48 -13.08 6.66
CA THR A 163 -22.54 -12.21 7.19
C THR A 163 -23.70 -12.08 6.21
N PHE A 164 -23.41 -12.06 4.92
CA PHE A 164 -24.42 -11.89 3.86
C PHE A 164 -24.79 -13.20 3.14
N ASP A 165 -24.30 -14.34 3.65
CA ASP A 165 -24.52 -15.69 3.08
C ASP A 165 -24.32 -15.74 1.55
N ARG A 166 -23.26 -15.06 1.11
CA ARG A 166 -22.93 -14.90 -0.31
C ARG A 166 -21.44 -14.69 -0.53
N GLU A 167 -20.86 -15.38 -1.50
CA GLU A 167 -19.50 -15.11 -1.96
C GLU A 167 -19.48 -13.82 -2.81
N VAL A 168 -19.25 -12.69 -2.15
CA VAL A 168 -19.13 -11.36 -2.79
C VAL A 168 -17.68 -11.07 -3.11
N PHE A 169 -16.78 -11.33 -2.14
CA PHE A 169 -15.36 -11.06 -2.29
C PHE A 169 -14.57 -12.36 -2.46
N LYS A 170 -13.72 -12.37 -3.49
CA LYS A 170 -12.68 -13.36 -3.67
C LYS A 170 -11.56 -13.14 -2.66
N LEU A 171 -10.94 -14.22 -2.20
CA LEU A 171 -9.84 -14.14 -1.24
C LEU A 171 -8.51 -13.89 -1.98
N PRO A 172 -7.90 -12.70 -1.84
CA PRO A 172 -6.64 -12.39 -2.50
C PRO A 172 -5.49 -13.20 -1.92
N GLN A 173 -4.47 -13.50 -2.75
CA GLN A 173 -3.24 -14.14 -2.30
C GLN A 173 -2.12 -13.10 -2.17
N ASP A 174 -1.37 -13.16 -1.06
CA ASP A 174 -0.14 -12.39 -0.94
C ASP A 174 0.94 -12.97 -1.88
N LYS A 175 1.65 -12.09 -2.57
CA LYS A 175 2.84 -12.43 -3.34
C LYS A 175 4.04 -11.75 -2.69
N ILE A 176 4.77 -12.52 -1.87
CA ILE A 176 5.99 -12.00 -1.23
C ILE A 176 7.15 -12.18 -2.20
N PHE A 177 7.89 -11.10 -2.41
CA PHE A 177 9.12 -11.16 -3.19
C PHE A 177 10.28 -11.63 -2.32
N GLU A 178 10.70 -12.88 -2.51
CA GLU A 178 11.78 -13.49 -1.74
C GLU A 178 13.16 -12.86 -2.02
N THR A 179 13.30 -12.18 -3.14
CA THR A 179 14.58 -11.68 -3.66
C THR A 179 14.80 -10.18 -3.51
N VAL A 180 14.01 -9.49 -2.69
CA VAL A 180 14.34 -8.11 -2.39
C VAL A 180 15.51 -8.09 -1.41
N ALA A 181 16.71 -8.11 -1.98
CA ALA A 181 17.92 -7.84 -1.22
C ALA A 181 17.73 -6.49 -0.49
N VAL A 182 18.03 -6.46 0.79
CA VAL A 182 18.11 -5.18 1.51
C VAL A 182 19.11 -4.30 0.77
N VAL A 183 18.62 -3.23 0.16
CA VAL A 183 19.51 -2.29 -0.53
C VAL A 183 20.26 -1.51 0.54
N PRO A 184 21.61 -1.58 0.57
CA PRO A 184 22.38 -0.84 1.54
C PRO A 184 22.31 0.66 1.25
N GLY A 185 22.23 1.46 2.31
CA GLY A 185 22.39 2.90 2.25
C GLY A 185 23.84 3.32 2.10
N THR A 186 24.09 4.61 2.08
CA THR A 186 25.45 5.19 1.95
C THR A 186 26.34 4.89 3.16
N ASP A 187 25.77 4.44 4.26
CA ASP A 187 26.43 4.02 5.50
C ASP A 187 26.61 2.50 5.62
N GLY A 188 26.11 1.72 4.66
CA GLY A 188 26.14 0.26 4.65
C GLY A 188 24.96 -0.41 5.36
N ASP A 189 24.17 0.32 6.12
CA ASP A 189 22.94 -0.17 6.74
C ASP A 189 21.78 -0.19 5.74
N LYS A 190 20.61 -0.70 6.16
CA LYS A 190 19.39 -0.69 5.33
C LYS A 190 19.06 0.72 4.88
N MET A 191 18.93 0.94 3.58
CA MET A 191 18.55 2.24 3.01
C MET A 191 17.16 2.69 3.52
N SER A 192 17.12 3.86 4.15
CA SER A 192 15.88 4.44 4.68
C SER A 192 15.99 5.96 4.79
N LYS A 193 14.91 6.66 4.44
CA LYS A 193 14.81 8.12 4.61
C LYS A 193 15.01 8.55 6.06
N SER A 194 14.51 7.77 7.02
CA SER A 194 14.64 8.06 8.45
C SER A 194 16.10 8.01 8.96
N TYR A 195 16.99 7.35 8.22
CA TYR A 195 18.42 7.27 8.56
C TYR A 195 19.27 8.27 7.77
N GLY A 196 18.66 9.00 6.80
CA GLY A 196 19.39 9.96 5.98
C GLY A 196 20.41 9.35 5.03
N ASN A 197 20.37 8.03 4.81
CA ASN A 197 21.34 7.24 4.06
C ASN A 197 20.86 6.83 2.65
N VAL A 198 19.93 7.61 2.08
CA VAL A 198 19.28 7.27 0.80
C VAL A 198 20.06 7.80 -0.41
N ILE A 199 19.98 7.06 -1.50
CA ILE A 199 20.34 7.52 -2.84
C ILE A 199 19.04 7.72 -3.61
N ASN A 200 18.69 8.96 -3.89
CA ASN A 200 17.47 9.30 -4.60
C ASN A 200 17.50 8.83 -6.05
N MET A 201 16.36 8.37 -6.56
CA MET A 201 16.21 7.92 -7.96
C MET A 201 16.34 9.09 -8.93
N PHE A 202 15.81 10.24 -8.56
CA PHE A 202 15.83 11.45 -9.36
C PHE A 202 16.41 12.60 -8.57
N LEU A 203 17.16 13.45 -9.26
CA LEU A 203 17.61 14.72 -8.69
C LEU A 203 16.40 15.65 -8.61
N SER A 204 16.34 16.45 -7.54
CA SER A 204 15.36 17.52 -7.45
C SER A 204 15.47 18.42 -8.68
N ARG A 205 14.37 18.61 -9.39
CA ARG A 205 14.31 19.63 -10.44
C ARG A 205 14.57 20.99 -9.78
N LYS A 206 15.64 21.65 -10.21
CA LYS A 206 15.91 23.04 -9.81
C LYS A 206 14.93 23.97 -10.46
#